data_ffa56f0373f989336b9c30915b9f3381
#
_entry.id   ffa56f0373f989336b9c30915b9f3381
#
_cell.length_a   1.000
_cell.length_b   1.000
_cell.length_c   1.000
_cell.angle_alpha   90.00
_cell.angle_beta   90.00
_cell.angle_gamma   90.00
#
_symmetry.space_group_name_H-M   'P 1'
#
loop_
_entity.id
_entity.type
_entity.pdbx_description
1 polymer ?
#
loop_
_entity_poly.entity_id
_entity_poly.type
_entity_poly.pdbx_seq_one_letter_code
_entity_poly.pdbx_strand_id
1 'polypeptide(L)'
;MIGIVGKKCGMTRVFTDDGRSVPVTIVQANPNFINKIKTKNTDGYDAIQVTTGQKIKKLSKPNQGQINSTKKEHSSKLHEFRLNNHEIDKVETGKEITVDYFQKGELVDISGKTIGKGFAGVIKRHNFSMQDATHGNSLAHRAPGSIGQNQTPGRVFKGKKMSGHMGNVKRTIQNLEVVEIDSERNLIYIKGSCTGHDNSYLVITPSIKSKQEEREIFPQFDLEETPETVAQPEETPETVAQPEETPETVAQPEETPEADSDSEDENKKDK
;
A
#
# COMPACT_ATOMS: atom_id res chain seq x y z
N MET A 1 -3.83 -16.60 -4.70
CA MET A 1 -4.15 -15.39 -5.50
C MET A 1 -3.31 -14.23 -5.05
N ILE A 2 -2.50 -13.72 -5.93
CA ILE A 2 -1.66 -12.55 -5.70
C ILE A 2 -2.47 -11.30 -6.00
N GLY A 3 -2.18 -10.22 -5.31
CA GLY A 3 -2.78 -8.92 -5.52
C GLY A 3 -1.78 -7.80 -5.26
N ILE A 4 -2.24 -6.57 -5.41
CA ILE A 4 -1.44 -5.37 -5.17
C ILE A 4 -2.11 -4.52 -4.09
N VAL A 5 -1.29 -3.90 -3.27
CA VAL A 5 -1.75 -2.91 -2.29
C VAL A 5 -1.45 -1.52 -2.84
N GLY A 6 -2.49 -0.73 -3.01
CA GLY A 6 -2.39 0.65 -3.47
C GLY A 6 -3.02 1.65 -2.51
N LYS A 7 -2.91 2.92 -2.84
CA LYS A 7 -3.45 4.05 -2.10
C LYS A 7 -4.50 4.76 -2.96
N LYS A 8 -5.69 4.96 -2.42
CA LYS A 8 -6.76 5.71 -3.10
C LYS A 8 -6.35 7.17 -3.23
N CYS A 9 -6.28 7.69 -4.46
CA CYS A 9 -6.00 9.12 -4.71
C CYS A 9 -7.26 9.97 -4.73
N GLY A 10 -8.35 9.43 -5.29
CA GLY A 10 -9.59 10.17 -5.47
C GLY A 10 -10.47 9.54 -6.55
N MET A 11 -11.44 10.29 -7.00
CA MET A 11 -12.33 9.87 -8.09
C MET A 11 -12.35 10.93 -9.19
N THR A 12 -12.45 10.45 -10.44
CA THR A 12 -12.60 11.27 -11.63
C THR A 12 -13.51 10.57 -12.63
N ARG A 13 -13.57 11.09 -13.83
CA ARG A 13 -14.28 10.47 -14.95
C ARG A 13 -13.36 10.37 -16.16
N VAL A 14 -13.46 9.29 -16.89
CA VAL A 14 -12.77 9.06 -18.16
C VAL A 14 -13.82 9.02 -19.26
N PHE A 15 -13.52 9.62 -20.38
CA PHE A 15 -14.37 9.56 -21.55
C PHE A 15 -13.84 8.45 -22.46
N THR A 16 -14.74 7.57 -22.87
CA THR A 16 -14.44 6.54 -23.87
C THR A 16 -14.59 7.09 -25.27
N ASP A 17 -13.99 6.44 -26.25
CA ASP A 17 -14.08 6.82 -27.67
C ASP A 17 -15.53 6.91 -28.16
N ASP A 18 -16.42 6.13 -27.57
CA ASP A 18 -17.88 6.17 -27.81
C ASP A 18 -18.58 7.41 -27.24
N GLY A 19 -17.85 8.34 -26.62
CA GLY A 19 -18.40 9.55 -25.97
C GLY A 19 -19.08 9.29 -24.62
N ARG A 20 -18.97 8.09 -24.04
CA ARG A 20 -19.55 7.78 -22.72
C ARG A 20 -18.64 8.28 -21.61
N SER A 21 -19.23 8.87 -20.57
CA SER A 21 -18.51 9.27 -19.36
C SER A 21 -18.55 8.13 -18.33
N VAL A 22 -17.38 7.58 -18.00
CA VAL A 22 -17.22 6.49 -17.03
C VAL A 22 -16.62 7.04 -15.74
N PRO A 23 -17.33 6.97 -14.59
CA PRO A 23 -16.75 7.36 -13.30
C PRO A 23 -15.70 6.36 -12.89
N VAL A 24 -14.52 6.84 -12.48
CA VAL A 24 -13.40 5.98 -12.07
C VAL A 24 -12.83 6.43 -10.75
N THR A 25 -12.37 5.47 -9.96
CA THR A 25 -11.50 5.70 -8.80
C THR A 25 -10.06 5.49 -9.22
N ILE A 26 -9.20 6.46 -8.91
CA ILE A 26 -7.76 6.37 -9.16
C ILE A 26 -7.08 5.77 -7.93
N VAL A 27 -6.33 4.70 -8.15
CA VAL A 27 -5.52 4.06 -7.11
C VAL A 27 -4.06 4.10 -7.53
N GLN A 28 -3.23 4.71 -6.72
CA GLN A 28 -1.78 4.70 -6.86
C GLN A 28 -1.25 3.42 -6.21
N ALA A 29 -0.69 2.54 -7.00
CA ALA A 29 -0.13 1.27 -6.56
C ALA A 29 1.37 1.25 -6.86
N ASN A 30 2.16 1.89 -6.01
CA ASN A 30 3.62 1.83 -6.11
C ASN A 30 4.07 0.37 -6.08
N PRO A 31 5.22 0.02 -6.67
CA PRO A 31 5.74 -1.33 -6.68
C PRO A 31 5.69 -1.98 -5.30
N ASN A 32 5.13 -3.18 -5.23
CA ASN A 32 4.99 -3.95 -4.01
C ASN A 32 6.13 -4.95 -3.92
N PHE A 33 7.06 -4.75 -2.97
CA PHE A 33 8.22 -5.62 -2.79
C PHE A 33 7.86 -6.88 -2.01
N ILE A 34 8.28 -8.05 -2.50
CA ILE A 34 8.14 -9.31 -1.80
C ILE A 34 9.21 -9.39 -0.72
N ASN A 35 8.79 -9.28 0.54
CA ASN A 35 9.66 -9.27 1.69
C ASN A 35 10.01 -10.67 2.18
N LYS A 36 9.01 -11.55 2.31
CA LYS A 36 9.15 -12.89 2.82
C LYS A 36 8.16 -13.83 2.14
N ILE A 37 8.61 -15.04 1.82
CA ILE A 37 7.75 -16.14 1.41
C ILE A 37 7.52 -17.01 2.64
N LYS A 38 6.26 -17.28 2.96
CA LYS A 38 5.82 -18.17 4.04
C LYS A 38 5.40 -19.50 3.44
N THR A 39 5.87 -20.57 4.04
CA THR A 39 5.59 -21.94 3.60
C THR A 39 4.90 -22.73 4.71
N LYS A 40 4.18 -23.79 4.33
CA LYS A 40 3.54 -24.69 5.30
C LYS A 40 4.49 -25.27 6.32
N ASN A 41 5.76 -25.52 5.92
CA ASN A 41 6.74 -26.12 6.79
C ASN A 41 7.25 -25.17 7.88
N THR A 42 7.38 -23.88 7.58
CA THR A 42 7.95 -22.88 8.49
C THR A 42 6.89 -22.09 9.24
N ASP A 43 5.84 -21.66 8.55
CA ASP A 43 4.83 -20.73 9.08
C ASP A 43 3.42 -21.40 9.20
N GLY A 44 3.26 -22.66 8.78
CA GLY A 44 2.00 -23.41 8.83
C GLY A 44 1.02 -23.11 7.70
N TYR A 45 1.35 -22.20 6.79
CA TYR A 45 0.55 -21.83 5.61
C TYR A 45 1.38 -21.17 4.53
N ASP A 46 0.86 -21.19 3.30
CA ASP A 46 1.52 -20.66 2.13
C ASP A 46 1.04 -19.23 1.86
N ALA A 47 1.98 -18.26 1.85
CA ALA A 47 1.69 -16.86 1.59
C ALA A 47 2.95 -16.09 1.18
N ILE A 48 2.75 -14.96 0.53
CA ILE A 48 3.79 -13.93 0.36
C ILE A 48 3.47 -12.73 1.24
N GLN A 49 4.50 -12.19 1.87
CA GLN A 49 4.44 -10.93 2.57
C GLN A 49 5.02 -9.84 1.69
N VAL A 50 4.19 -8.85 1.35
CA VAL A 50 4.60 -7.71 0.53
C VAL A 50 4.66 -6.44 1.35
N THR A 51 5.60 -5.57 0.99
CA THR A 51 5.73 -4.22 1.53
C THR A 51 5.29 -3.21 0.49
N THR A 52 4.54 -2.20 0.91
CA THR A 52 4.07 -1.13 0.02
C THR A 52 3.99 0.22 0.73
N GLY A 53 3.94 1.29 -0.06
CA GLY A 53 3.76 2.66 0.39
C GLY A 53 5.05 3.47 0.43
N GLN A 54 4.95 4.70 0.96
CA GLN A 54 6.09 5.60 1.06
C GLN A 54 7.01 5.23 2.22
N LYS A 55 8.31 5.46 2.03
CA LYS A 55 9.34 5.30 3.06
C LYS A 55 8.97 6.09 4.33
N ILE A 56 8.96 5.41 5.46
CA ILE A 56 8.77 6.04 6.76
C ILE A 56 10.12 6.25 7.43
N LYS A 57 10.34 7.48 7.92
CA LYS A 57 11.60 7.86 8.60
C LYS A 57 11.85 7.09 9.91
N LYS A 58 10.79 6.64 10.60
CA LYS A 58 10.88 5.89 11.86
C LYS A 58 9.94 4.70 11.84
N LEU A 59 10.50 3.50 11.69
CA LEU A 59 9.81 2.23 11.89
C LEU A 59 10.03 1.73 13.32
N SER A 60 9.08 0.98 13.85
CA SER A 60 9.29 0.26 15.10
C SER A 60 10.39 -0.81 14.91
N LYS A 61 11.18 -1.08 15.96
CA LYS A 61 12.27 -2.08 15.90
C LYS A 61 11.81 -3.46 15.38
N PRO A 62 10.64 -4.02 15.78
CA PRO A 62 10.14 -5.28 15.23
C PRO A 62 9.88 -5.22 13.73
N ASN A 63 9.24 -4.16 13.24
CA ASN A 63 8.96 -4.00 11.80
C ASN A 63 10.26 -3.79 11.02
N GLN A 64 11.22 -3.06 11.57
CA GLN A 64 12.54 -2.87 10.97
C GLN A 64 13.27 -4.21 10.81
N GLY A 65 13.22 -5.08 11.82
CA GLY A 65 13.82 -6.43 11.75
C GLY A 65 13.18 -7.31 10.66
N GLN A 66 11.85 -7.23 10.48
CA GLN A 66 11.17 -7.98 9.42
C GLN A 66 11.52 -7.49 8.00
N ILE A 67 11.79 -6.20 7.84
CA ILE A 67 12.03 -5.57 6.55
C ILE A 67 13.52 -5.61 6.17
N ASN A 68 14.43 -5.53 7.11
CA ASN A 68 15.88 -5.52 6.86
C ASN A 68 16.40 -6.78 6.12
N SER A 69 15.61 -7.86 6.09
CA SER A 69 15.95 -9.07 5.33
C SER A 69 16.11 -8.85 3.83
N THR A 70 15.46 -7.83 3.26
CA THR A 70 15.43 -7.57 1.81
C THR A 70 16.36 -6.46 1.33
N LYS A 71 17.09 -5.76 2.22
CA LYS A 71 18.04 -4.67 1.91
C LYS A 71 17.49 -3.51 1.05
N LYS A 72 16.19 -3.46 0.78
CA LYS A 72 15.55 -2.40 -0.01
C LYS A 72 14.89 -1.34 0.88
N GLU A 73 14.74 -0.14 0.38
CA GLU A 73 14.12 0.99 1.09
C GLU A 73 12.64 0.72 1.39
N HIS A 74 12.22 0.94 2.62
CA HIS A 74 11.08 0.29 3.22
C HIS A 74 9.85 1.16 3.34
N SER A 75 8.74 0.56 3.03
CA SER A 75 7.43 1.16 3.10
C SER A 75 6.72 0.86 4.43
N SER A 76 5.66 1.60 4.66
CA SER A 76 4.95 1.64 5.93
C SER A 76 3.98 0.51 6.19
N LYS A 77 3.63 -0.26 5.18
CA LYS A 77 2.58 -1.27 5.25
C LYS A 77 3.08 -2.64 4.83
N LEU A 78 2.84 -3.60 5.70
CA LEU A 78 2.98 -5.02 5.42
C LEU A 78 1.61 -5.60 5.12
N HIS A 79 1.50 -6.39 4.07
CA HIS A 79 0.30 -7.14 3.72
C HIS A 79 0.67 -8.55 3.29
N GLU A 80 -0.23 -9.51 3.51
CA GLU A 80 -0.01 -10.90 3.15
C GLU A 80 -1.06 -11.36 2.15
N PHE A 81 -0.60 -11.98 1.07
CA PHE A 81 -1.45 -12.65 0.10
C PHE A 81 -1.26 -14.16 0.23
N ARG A 82 -2.34 -14.89 0.46
CA ARG A 82 -2.31 -16.33 0.45
C ARG A 82 -2.13 -16.87 -0.95
N LEU A 83 -1.25 -17.86 -1.09
CA LEU A 83 -0.92 -18.50 -2.34
C LEU A 83 -1.51 -19.90 -2.41
N ASN A 84 -1.73 -20.38 -3.64
CA ASN A 84 -1.94 -21.78 -3.92
C ASN A 84 -0.57 -22.46 -4.11
N ASN A 85 -0.51 -23.78 -3.93
CA ASN A 85 0.76 -24.54 -3.98
C ASN A 85 1.55 -24.30 -5.30
N HIS A 86 0.87 -24.10 -6.43
CA HIS A 86 1.49 -23.89 -7.73
C HIS A 86 2.02 -22.45 -7.96
N GLU A 87 1.67 -21.52 -7.09
CA GLU A 87 2.09 -20.11 -7.21
C GLU A 87 3.38 -19.85 -6.43
N ILE A 88 3.73 -20.68 -5.46
CA ILE A 88 4.90 -20.48 -4.60
C ILE A 88 6.19 -20.62 -5.37
N ASP A 89 6.29 -21.62 -6.25
CA ASP A 89 7.50 -21.93 -7.03
C ASP A 89 7.82 -20.80 -8.06
N LYS A 90 6.82 -19.98 -8.38
CA LYS A 90 6.96 -18.86 -9.33
C LYS A 90 7.38 -17.56 -8.66
N VAL A 91 7.50 -17.52 -7.33
CA VAL A 91 7.73 -16.29 -6.57
C VAL A 91 9.09 -16.30 -5.91
N GLU A 92 9.84 -15.21 -6.07
CA GLU A 92 11.14 -15.02 -5.45
C GLU A 92 11.14 -13.83 -4.49
N THR A 93 11.87 -13.97 -3.38
CA THR A 93 12.04 -12.89 -2.41
C THR A 93 12.84 -11.73 -3.02
N GLY A 94 12.37 -10.51 -2.83
CA GLY A 94 13.03 -9.30 -3.33
C GLY A 94 12.57 -8.84 -4.71
N LYS A 95 11.73 -9.63 -5.42
CA LYS A 95 11.07 -9.17 -6.65
C LYS A 95 9.95 -8.17 -6.33
N GLU A 96 9.55 -7.42 -7.35
CA GLU A 96 8.55 -6.37 -7.29
C GLU A 96 7.30 -6.78 -8.06
N ILE A 97 6.14 -6.51 -7.50
CA ILE A 97 4.86 -6.66 -8.18
C ILE A 97 4.41 -5.25 -8.57
N THR A 98 4.34 -4.98 -9.88
CA THR A 98 3.94 -3.68 -10.45
C THR A 98 2.49 -3.71 -10.90
N VAL A 99 1.98 -2.55 -11.33
CA VAL A 99 0.61 -2.39 -11.84
C VAL A 99 0.35 -3.24 -13.09
N ASP A 100 1.38 -3.59 -13.84
CA ASP A 100 1.33 -4.39 -15.08
C ASP A 100 0.86 -5.83 -14.83
N TYR A 101 0.77 -6.24 -13.57
CA TYR A 101 0.15 -7.50 -13.17
C TYR A 101 -1.33 -7.57 -13.57
N PHE A 102 -2.02 -6.44 -13.67
CA PHE A 102 -3.42 -6.36 -14.11
C PHE A 102 -3.51 -5.99 -15.58
N GLN A 103 -4.65 -6.31 -16.20
CA GLN A 103 -4.93 -5.99 -17.59
C GLN A 103 -6.16 -5.06 -17.69
N LYS A 104 -6.18 -4.24 -18.76
CA LYS A 104 -7.34 -3.41 -19.09
C LYS A 104 -8.56 -4.29 -19.38
N GLY A 105 -9.72 -3.94 -18.83
CA GLY A 105 -10.96 -4.72 -18.96
C GLY A 105 -11.09 -5.85 -17.95
N GLU A 106 -10.10 -6.09 -17.13
CA GLU A 106 -10.13 -7.13 -16.12
C GLU A 106 -11.08 -6.81 -14.96
N LEU A 107 -11.69 -7.85 -14.37
CA LEU A 107 -12.51 -7.71 -13.16
C LEU A 107 -11.67 -7.98 -11.91
N VAL A 108 -11.74 -7.03 -10.97
CA VAL A 108 -10.98 -7.06 -9.72
C VAL A 108 -11.90 -6.94 -8.51
N ASP A 109 -11.45 -7.51 -7.39
CA ASP A 109 -12.08 -7.38 -6.08
C ASP A 109 -11.25 -6.43 -5.22
N ILE A 110 -11.89 -5.39 -4.66
CA ILE A 110 -11.19 -4.35 -3.89
C ILE A 110 -11.63 -4.39 -2.44
N SER A 111 -10.67 -4.63 -1.56
CA SER A 111 -10.85 -4.62 -0.12
C SER A 111 -10.24 -3.37 0.50
N GLY A 112 -11.00 -2.71 1.37
CA GLY A 112 -10.52 -1.54 2.10
C GLY A 112 -11.29 -1.29 3.38
N LYS A 113 -10.86 -0.31 4.18
CA LYS A 113 -11.58 0.16 5.35
C LYS A 113 -12.56 1.27 4.98
N THR A 114 -13.81 1.12 5.37
CA THR A 114 -14.84 2.15 5.15
C THR A 114 -14.58 3.37 6.02
N ILE A 115 -15.10 4.52 5.60
CA ILE A 115 -15.05 5.76 6.39
C ILE A 115 -15.77 5.55 7.72
N GLY A 116 -15.13 5.90 8.83
CA GLY A 116 -15.73 5.84 10.17
C GLY A 116 -16.84 6.87 10.32
N LYS A 117 -17.92 6.47 10.96
CA LYS A 117 -19.09 7.33 11.26
C LYS A 117 -19.34 7.47 12.77
N GLY A 118 -18.40 6.95 13.59
CA GLY A 118 -18.50 6.97 15.06
C GLY A 118 -19.65 6.13 15.59
N PHE A 119 -20.15 6.49 16.76
CA PHE A 119 -21.34 5.88 17.34
C PHE A 119 -22.58 6.39 16.58
N ALA A 120 -23.38 5.49 16.07
CA ALA A 120 -24.58 5.82 15.30
C ALA A 120 -25.84 5.20 15.93
N GLY A 121 -26.90 5.98 15.97
CA GLY A 121 -28.23 5.52 16.38
C GLY A 121 -28.83 4.54 15.37
N VAL A 122 -29.88 3.85 15.77
CA VAL A 122 -30.53 2.79 14.98
C VAL A 122 -31.07 3.29 13.62
N ILE A 123 -31.51 4.53 13.55
CA ILE A 123 -32.00 5.14 12.31
C ILE A 123 -30.88 5.21 11.28
N LYS A 124 -29.73 5.77 11.64
CA LYS A 124 -28.56 5.90 10.74
C LYS A 124 -27.89 4.56 10.45
N ARG A 125 -27.81 3.67 11.46
CA ARG A 125 -27.06 2.42 11.37
C ARG A 125 -27.84 1.31 10.66
N HIS A 126 -29.16 1.25 10.86
CA HIS A 126 -29.99 0.15 10.41
C HIS A 126 -31.23 0.59 9.61
N ASN A 127 -31.33 1.88 9.29
CA ASN A 127 -32.44 2.47 8.54
C ASN A 127 -33.82 2.24 9.21
N PHE A 128 -33.85 2.36 10.54
CA PHE A 128 -35.14 2.36 11.26
C PHE A 128 -35.88 3.65 10.99
N SER A 129 -37.21 3.59 10.92
CA SER A 129 -38.06 4.78 10.89
C SER A 129 -37.95 5.53 12.20
N MET A 130 -37.95 6.83 12.14
CA MET A 130 -38.12 7.64 13.34
C MET A 130 -39.60 7.63 13.79
N GLN A 131 -39.81 7.86 15.08
CA GLN A 131 -41.16 8.07 15.59
C GLN A 131 -41.65 9.48 15.26
N ASP A 132 -42.95 9.73 15.51
CA ASP A 132 -43.54 11.01 15.17
C ASP A 132 -42.81 12.18 15.83
N ALA A 133 -42.66 13.28 15.05
CA ALA A 133 -42.02 14.50 15.55
C ALA A 133 -42.94 15.34 16.46
N THR A 134 -44.28 15.12 16.35
CA THR A 134 -45.35 15.83 17.08
C THR A 134 -46.36 14.83 17.60
N HIS A 135 -47.64 15.20 17.72
CA HIS A 135 -48.75 14.34 18.20
C HIS A 135 -48.53 13.72 19.56
N GLY A 136 -48.00 14.53 20.53
CA GLY A 136 -47.78 14.08 21.89
C GLY A 136 -46.54 13.21 22.14
N ASN A 137 -45.74 12.93 21.10
CA ASN A 137 -44.46 12.24 21.26
C ASN A 137 -43.45 13.14 21.96
N SER A 138 -42.92 12.70 23.10
CA SER A 138 -41.91 13.42 23.87
C SER A 138 -40.66 12.59 24.05
N LEU A 139 -39.48 13.17 23.74
CA LEU A 139 -38.14 12.61 23.94
C LEU A 139 -37.79 11.33 23.18
N ALA A 140 -38.74 10.60 22.59
CA ALA A 140 -38.56 9.29 22.00
C ALA A 140 -38.39 9.30 20.49
N HIS A 141 -38.19 10.47 19.82
CA HIS A 141 -38.20 10.62 18.35
C HIS A 141 -37.24 9.70 17.61
N ARG A 142 -36.09 9.40 18.17
CA ARG A 142 -35.02 8.61 17.51
C ARG A 142 -34.67 7.32 18.30
N ALA A 143 -35.58 6.88 19.17
CA ALA A 143 -35.41 5.66 19.93
C ALA A 143 -35.58 4.39 19.07
N PRO A 144 -34.97 3.24 19.46
CA PRO A 144 -35.07 1.99 18.71
C PRO A 144 -36.47 1.35 18.72
N GLY A 145 -37.37 1.80 19.64
CA GLY A 145 -38.64 1.14 19.90
C GLY A 145 -38.46 -0.12 20.75
N SER A 146 -39.42 -1.04 20.70
CA SER A 146 -39.36 -2.29 21.44
C SER A 146 -38.15 -3.13 21.04
N ILE A 147 -37.39 -3.62 21.99
CA ILE A 147 -36.25 -4.50 21.81
C ILE A 147 -36.56 -5.98 22.07
N GLY A 148 -37.72 -6.30 22.55
CA GLY A 148 -38.15 -7.67 22.85
C GLY A 148 -39.52 -7.72 23.49
N GLN A 149 -39.93 -8.92 23.92
CA GLN A 149 -41.13 -9.20 24.67
C GLN A 149 -40.83 -9.12 26.16
N ASN A 150 -41.86 -9.32 27.01
CA ASN A 150 -41.76 -9.22 28.45
C ASN A 150 -41.13 -10.51 29.08
N GLN A 151 -41.90 -11.22 29.93
CA GLN A 151 -41.41 -12.35 30.71
C GLN A 151 -40.91 -13.51 29.83
N THR A 152 -41.59 -13.79 28.72
CA THR A 152 -41.20 -14.80 27.76
C THR A 152 -40.77 -14.08 26.45
N PRO A 153 -39.48 -14.21 25.98
CA PRO A 153 -38.41 -15.08 26.43
C PRO A 153 -37.51 -14.53 27.54
N GLY A 154 -37.84 -13.36 28.15
CA GLY A 154 -37.08 -12.72 29.26
C GLY A 154 -35.69 -12.24 28.85
N ARG A 155 -35.38 -12.17 27.56
CA ARG A 155 -34.06 -11.74 27.01
C ARG A 155 -34.23 -11.05 25.67
N VAL A 156 -33.24 -10.28 25.29
CA VAL A 156 -33.11 -9.75 23.94
C VAL A 156 -32.41 -10.79 23.06
N PHE A 157 -33.00 -11.08 21.91
CA PHE A 157 -32.42 -12.05 20.97
C PHE A 157 -31.07 -11.59 20.43
N LYS A 158 -30.16 -12.55 20.23
CA LYS A 158 -28.86 -12.29 19.59
C LYS A 158 -29.09 -11.72 18.18
N GLY A 159 -28.25 -10.76 17.78
CA GLY A 159 -28.35 -10.12 16.46
C GLY A 159 -29.42 -9.01 16.38
N LYS A 160 -30.12 -8.66 17.47
CA LYS A 160 -31.06 -7.52 17.47
C LYS A 160 -30.31 -6.24 17.07
N LYS A 161 -30.87 -5.53 16.09
CA LYS A 161 -30.30 -4.29 15.57
C LYS A 161 -30.43 -3.19 16.60
N MET A 162 -29.27 -2.68 17.08
CA MET A 162 -29.16 -1.63 18.08
C MET A 162 -28.17 -0.56 17.64
N SER A 163 -28.16 0.58 18.32
CA SER A 163 -27.14 1.62 18.16
C SER A 163 -25.74 1.06 18.47
N GLY A 164 -24.72 1.68 17.90
CA GLY A 164 -23.34 1.27 18.10
C GLY A 164 -22.41 1.84 17.06
N HIS A 165 -21.15 1.40 17.07
CA HIS A 165 -20.13 1.83 16.13
C HIS A 165 -20.52 1.53 14.68
N MET A 166 -20.35 2.52 13.80
CA MET A 166 -20.62 2.43 12.36
C MET A 166 -19.42 2.88 11.55
N GLY A 167 -19.14 2.17 10.46
CA GLY A 167 -17.97 2.44 9.62
C GLY A 167 -16.65 1.94 10.22
N ASN A 168 -15.52 2.31 9.61
CA ASN A 168 -14.16 1.87 9.96
C ASN A 168 -14.01 0.33 10.03
N VAL A 169 -14.75 -0.38 9.17
CA VAL A 169 -14.74 -1.83 9.04
C VAL A 169 -14.19 -2.23 7.67
N LYS A 170 -13.54 -3.38 7.58
CA LYS A 170 -13.09 -3.94 6.31
C LYS A 170 -14.32 -4.32 5.46
N ARG A 171 -14.36 -3.86 4.22
CA ARG A 171 -15.37 -4.22 3.22
C ARG A 171 -14.70 -4.49 1.90
N THR A 172 -15.24 -5.46 1.17
CA THR A 172 -14.80 -5.81 -0.18
C THR A 172 -15.91 -5.47 -1.16
N ILE A 173 -15.56 -4.79 -2.23
CA ILE A 173 -16.40 -4.58 -3.41
C ILE A 173 -15.89 -5.52 -4.48
N GLN A 174 -16.76 -6.32 -5.03
CA GLN A 174 -16.42 -7.37 -5.99
C GLN A 174 -16.75 -6.93 -7.42
N ASN A 175 -16.02 -7.51 -8.39
CA ASN A 175 -16.29 -7.39 -9.83
C ASN A 175 -16.25 -5.94 -10.32
N LEU A 176 -15.24 -5.17 -9.92
CA LEU A 176 -14.98 -3.85 -10.49
C LEU A 176 -14.07 -4.00 -11.72
N GLU A 177 -14.40 -3.30 -12.79
CA GLU A 177 -13.67 -3.33 -14.04
C GLU A 177 -12.48 -2.36 -13.99
N VAL A 178 -11.31 -2.81 -14.44
CA VAL A 178 -10.12 -1.97 -14.65
C VAL A 178 -10.29 -1.27 -16.00
N VAL A 179 -10.43 0.04 -15.99
CA VAL A 179 -10.64 0.84 -17.21
C VAL A 179 -9.33 1.09 -17.93
N GLU A 180 -8.30 1.47 -17.18
CA GLU A 180 -6.99 1.86 -17.72
C GLU A 180 -5.90 1.64 -16.68
N ILE A 181 -4.67 1.44 -17.14
CA ILE A 181 -3.47 1.27 -16.31
C ILE A 181 -2.41 2.22 -16.87
N ASP A 182 -1.79 2.99 -15.99
CA ASP A 182 -0.67 3.89 -16.27
C ASP A 182 0.56 3.36 -15.53
N SER A 183 1.43 2.67 -16.24
CA SER A 183 2.65 2.05 -15.68
C SER A 183 3.69 3.10 -15.29
N GLU A 184 3.77 4.23 -16.00
CA GLU A 184 4.75 5.28 -15.70
C GLU A 184 4.49 5.93 -14.34
N ARG A 185 3.19 6.18 -14.03
CA ARG A 185 2.77 6.82 -12.78
C ARG A 185 2.32 5.83 -11.71
N ASN A 186 2.33 4.53 -12.02
CA ASN A 186 1.82 3.46 -11.16
C ASN A 186 0.37 3.69 -10.74
N LEU A 187 -0.51 4.05 -11.69
CA LEU A 187 -1.93 4.31 -11.46
C LEU A 187 -2.80 3.21 -12.08
N ILE A 188 -3.84 2.84 -11.35
CA ILE A 188 -4.91 1.95 -11.83
C ILE A 188 -6.22 2.72 -11.78
N TYR A 189 -6.92 2.80 -12.89
CA TYR A 189 -8.23 3.43 -13.03
C TYR A 189 -9.32 2.36 -12.95
N ILE A 190 -10.10 2.39 -11.88
CA ILE A 190 -11.10 1.37 -11.58
C ILE A 190 -12.49 1.98 -11.71
N LYS A 191 -13.34 1.34 -12.49
CA LYS A 191 -14.72 1.78 -12.72
C LYS A 191 -15.54 1.78 -11.44
N GLY A 192 -16.14 2.92 -11.13
CA GLY A 192 -17.02 3.09 -9.98
C GLY A 192 -16.30 3.54 -8.70
N SER A 193 -16.94 3.35 -7.56
CA SER A 193 -16.44 3.81 -6.27
C SER A 193 -15.75 2.70 -5.49
N CYS A 194 -14.63 3.04 -4.84
CA CYS A 194 -13.93 2.15 -3.92
C CYS A 194 -14.14 2.56 -2.47
N THR A 195 -14.03 1.58 -1.54
CA THR A 195 -14.18 1.81 -0.10
C THR A 195 -13.11 2.76 0.46
N GLY A 196 -13.47 3.48 1.51
CA GLY A 196 -12.54 4.30 2.28
C GLY A 196 -12.45 5.75 1.83
N HIS A 197 -11.73 6.53 2.61
CA HIS A 197 -11.42 7.94 2.34
C HIS A 197 -10.23 8.05 1.38
N ASP A 198 -10.00 9.23 0.85
CA ASP A 198 -8.80 9.51 0.07
C ASP A 198 -7.55 9.31 0.91
N ASN A 199 -6.50 8.85 0.29
CA ASN A 199 -5.27 8.40 0.93
C ASN A 199 -5.39 7.11 1.78
N SER A 200 -6.52 6.39 1.77
CA SER A 200 -6.65 5.09 2.40
C SER A 200 -5.98 3.99 1.56
N TYR A 201 -5.44 2.98 2.24
CA TYR A 201 -4.90 1.81 1.55
C TYR A 201 -6.01 0.87 1.13
N LEU A 202 -5.88 0.36 -0.10
CA LEU A 202 -6.75 -0.60 -0.73
C LEU A 202 -5.94 -1.83 -1.12
N VAL A 203 -6.56 -2.99 -1.02
CA VAL A 203 -6.02 -4.26 -1.50
C VAL A 203 -6.81 -4.63 -2.73
N ILE A 204 -6.14 -4.77 -3.86
CA ILE A 204 -6.69 -5.10 -5.16
C ILE A 204 -6.28 -6.54 -5.46
N THR A 205 -7.25 -7.40 -5.71
CA THR A 205 -7.03 -8.79 -6.09
C THR A 205 -7.85 -9.12 -7.33
N PRO A 206 -7.41 -10.06 -8.16
CA PRO A 206 -8.27 -10.57 -9.24
C PRO A 206 -9.61 -11.04 -8.70
N SER A 207 -10.67 -10.87 -9.48
CA SER A 207 -11.99 -11.28 -9.03
C SER A 207 -12.11 -12.79 -8.92
N ILE A 208 -12.65 -13.27 -7.80
CA ILE A 208 -12.90 -14.69 -7.55
C ILE A 208 -14.00 -15.23 -8.49
N LYS A 209 -14.91 -14.35 -8.95
CA LYS A 209 -16.08 -14.71 -9.75
C LYS A 209 -15.83 -14.75 -11.25
N SER A 210 -14.74 -14.13 -11.73
CA SER A 210 -14.32 -14.21 -13.12
C SER A 210 -13.46 -15.45 -13.36
N LYS A 211 -13.46 -15.96 -14.60
CA LYS A 211 -12.48 -16.95 -15.00
C LYS A 211 -11.09 -16.33 -14.90
N GLN A 212 -10.22 -16.96 -14.13
CA GLN A 212 -8.83 -16.51 -14.01
C GLN A 212 -8.05 -17.22 -15.10
N GLU A 213 -7.44 -16.44 -15.96
CA GLU A 213 -6.38 -16.93 -16.83
C GLU A 213 -5.10 -17.12 -16.01
N GLU A 214 -4.29 -18.10 -16.36
CA GLU A 214 -2.97 -18.27 -15.77
C GLU A 214 -2.13 -17.05 -16.12
N ARG A 215 -1.61 -16.37 -15.07
CA ARG A 215 -0.84 -15.13 -15.24
C ARG A 215 0.60 -15.36 -14.92
N GLU A 216 1.45 -14.71 -15.67
CA GLU A 216 2.82 -14.51 -15.28
C GLU A 216 2.87 -13.46 -14.18
N ILE A 217 3.42 -13.83 -13.02
CA ILE A 217 3.51 -12.94 -11.84
C ILE A 217 4.50 -11.81 -12.10
N PHE A 218 5.48 -12.09 -12.93
CA PHE A 218 6.51 -11.15 -13.36
C PHE A 218 6.55 -11.14 -14.89
N PRO A 219 5.89 -10.17 -15.57
CA PRO A 219 6.09 -9.99 -16.99
C PRO A 219 7.59 -9.74 -17.21
N GLN A 220 8.23 -10.60 -18.00
CA GLN A 220 9.59 -10.37 -18.43
C GLN A 220 9.53 -9.16 -19.37
N PHE A 221 10.05 -8.02 -18.93
CA PHE A 221 10.44 -7.00 -19.86
C PHE A 221 11.60 -7.61 -20.66
N ASP A 222 11.38 -7.86 -21.93
CA ASP A 222 12.46 -8.09 -22.86
C ASP A 222 13.38 -6.87 -22.77
N LEU A 223 14.47 -7.02 -22.04
CA LEU A 223 15.59 -6.09 -22.15
C LEU A 223 16.04 -6.29 -23.59
N GLU A 224 15.66 -5.38 -24.49
CA GLU A 224 16.28 -5.23 -25.77
C GLU A 224 17.79 -5.26 -25.51
N GLU A 225 18.42 -6.35 -25.91
CA GLU A 225 19.86 -6.50 -25.93
C GLU A 225 20.39 -5.31 -26.73
N THR A 226 20.92 -4.32 -26.06
CA THR A 226 21.78 -3.34 -26.73
C THR A 226 22.91 -4.12 -27.31
N PRO A 227 23.12 -4.09 -28.66
CA PRO A 227 24.22 -4.80 -29.23
C PRO A 227 25.53 -4.23 -28.70
N GLU A 228 26.18 -5.00 -27.82
CA GLU A 228 27.56 -4.73 -27.43
C GLU A 228 28.40 -4.69 -28.71
N THR A 229 28.76 -3.48 -29.11
CA THR A 229 29.79 -3.25 -30.11
C THR A 229 31.10 -3.75 -29.50
N VAL A 230 31.46 -4.96 -29.86
CA VAL A 230 32.79 -5.53 -29.64
C VAL A 230 33.77 -4.66 -30.39
N ALA A 231 34.40 -3.70 -29.73
CA ALA A 231 35.62 -3.06 -30.21
C ALA A 231 36.79 -3.91 -29.73
N GLN A 232 37.36 -4.62 -30.66
CA GLN A 232 38.65 -5.29 -30.49
C GLN A 232 39.73 -4.23 -30.22
N PRO A 233 40.68 -4.46 -29.31
CA PRO A 233 41.87 -3.62 -29.20
C PRO A 233 42.87 -4.02 -30.25
N GLU A 234 43.14 -3.12 -31.20
CA GLU A 234 44.32 -3.21 -32.09
C GLU A 234 45.59 -3.00 -31.26
N GLU A 235 46.43 -4.01 -31.31
CA GLU A 235 47.84 -3.95 -30.91
C GLU A 235 48.61 -3.02 -31.85
N THR A 236 49.38 -2.09 -31.31
CA THR A 236 50.52 -1.51 -32.01
C THR A 236 51.69 -1.24 -31.05
N PRO A 237 52.94 -1.31 -31.52
CA PRO A 237 54.06 -1.80 -30.74
C PRO A 237 54.92 -0.70 -30.07
N GLU A 238 55.75 -1.21 -29.21
CA GLU A 238 56.80 -0.54 -28.44
C GLU A 238 57.65 0.49 -29.19
N THR A 239 57.94 1.61 -28.52
CA THR A 239 59.24 2.30 -28.72
C THR A 239 59.74 2.81 -27.38
N VAL A 240 60.91 2.36 -27.05
CA VAL A 240 61.80 2.63 -25.93
C VAL A 240 62.31 4.07 -25.94
N ALA A 241 62.30 4.73 -24.79
CA ALA A 241 63.43 5.60 -24.33
C ALA A 241 63.18 6.11 -22.89
N GLN A 242 64.07 5.76 -22.02
CA GLN A 242 64.39 6.36 -20.73
C GLN A 242 65.45 7.44 -20.90
N PRO A 243 65.96 8.09 -19.85
CA PRO A 243 65.39 8.84 -18.66
C PRO A 243 66.05 10.23 -18.52
N GLU A 244 65.58 11.06 -17.59
CA GLU A 244 66.44 12.06 -16.87
C GLU A 244 65.62 12.67 -15.71
N GLU A 245 66.04 12.46 -14.60
CA GLU A 245 66.61 13.04 -13.37
C GLU A 245 65.95 14.32 -12.81
N THR A 246 65.69 14.22 -11.53
CA THR A 246 65.32 15.15 -10.44
C THR A 246 66.15 16.49 -10.41
N PRO A 247 65.93 17.53 -9.52
CA PRO A 247 65.65 17.36 -8.08
C PRO A 247 64.74 18.42 -7.37
N GLU A 248 64.34 18.06 -6.16
CA GLU A 248 64.20 18.79 -4.86
C GLU A 248 63.86 20.29 -4.77
N THR A 249 62.94 20.62 -3.85
CA THR A 249 63.11 21.55 -2.72
C THR A 249 61.83 21.59 -1.88
N VAL A 250 61.79 20.97 -0.74
CA VAL A 250 61.77 21.36 0.67
C VAL A 250 61.12 22.72 0.99
N ALA A 251 60.08 22.69 1.79
CA ALA A 251 59.89 23.44 3.05
C ALA A 251 58.51 23.24 3.69
N GLN A 252 58.52 22.69 4.87
CA GLN A 252 57.59 22.92 6.01
C GLN A 252 58.20 24.01 6.91
N PRO A 253 57.61 24.38 8.07
CA PRO A 253 56.26 24.47 8.62
C PRO A 253 55.98 25.83 9.30
N GLU A 254 54.87 25.99 10.03
CA GLU A 254 54.66 26.79 11.26
C GLU A 254 53.15 26.88 11.54
N GLU A 255 52.67 26.26 12.55
CA GLU A 255 52.49 26.58 13.98
C GLU A 255 51.32 27.53 14.27
N THR A 256 50.47 27.02 15.16
CA THR A 256 49.38 27.62 15.95
C THR A 256 49.76 28.89 16.72
N PRO A 257 48.85 29.66 17.37
CA PRO A 257 48.25 29.20 18.63
C PRO A 257 46.83 29.68 18.96
N GLU A 258 46.38 29.09 20.04
CA GLU A 258 45.20 29.27 20.87
C GLU A 258 44.89 30.71 21.32
N ALA A 259 43.63 30.96 21.67
CA ALA A 259 43.27 31.73 22.86
C ALA A 259 41.81 31.57 23.25
N ASP A 260 41.64 31.18 24.47
CA ASP A 260 40.51 31.14 25.37
C ASP A 260 39.63 32.41 25.42
N SER A 261 38.37 32.26 25.82
CA SER A 261 37.80 32.89 27.02
C SER A 261 36.31 32.57 27.19
N ASP A 262 36.05 31.87 28.26
CA ASP A 262 35.05 31.98 29.33
C ASP A 262 34.03 33.12 29.29
N SER A 263 32.81 32.75 29.69
CA SER A 263 31.98 33.29 30.80
C SER A 263 30.53 32.81 30.63
N GLU A 264 30.04 31.91 31.48
CA GLU A 264 29.23 32.13 32.70
C GLU A 264 28.15 33.21 32.52
N ASP A 265 26.89 32.82 32.70
CA ASP A 265 26.06 33.02 33.85
C ASP A 265 24.60 32.58 33.62
N GLU A 266 24.16 31.73 34.48
CA GLU A 266 23.00 31.73 35.38
C GLU A 266 21.78 32.61 35.02
N ASN A 267 20.57 32.09 35.03
CA ASN A 267 19.68 32.13 36.18
C ASN A 267 18.20 31.86 35.83
N LYS A 268 17.65 30.90 36.56
CA LYS A 268 16.38 30.90 37.33
C LYS A 268 15.01 31.20 36.65
N LYS A 269 14.18 30.16 36.78
CA LYS A 269 12.96 30.11 37.63
C LYS A 269 11.62 30.65 37.09
N ASP A 270 10.68 29.75 37.23
CA ASP A 270 9.30 29.88 37.71
C ASP A 270 8.24 30.58 36.79
N LYS A 271 7.37 29.78 36.18
CA LYS A 271 5.98 29.50 36.67
C LYS A 271 5.36 28.42 35.86
#